data_b2bc1fc2796dab2cbba974edb7e727ad
#
_entry.id   b2bc1fc2796dab2cbba974edb7e727ad
#
_cell.length_a   1.000
_cell.length_b   1.000
_cell.length_c   1.000
_cell.angle_alpha   90.00
_cell.angle_beta   90.00
_cell.angle_gamma   90.00
#
_symmetry.space_group_name_H-M   'P 1'
#
loop_
_entity.id
_entity.type
_entity.pdbx_description
1 polymer ?
#
loop_
_entity_poly.entity_id
_entity_poly.type
_entity_poly.pdbx_seq_one_letter_code
_entity_poly.pdbx_strand_id
1 'polypeptide(L)'
;ISRIPPRVKIRENAAIELPHVMLLVDDHIDRQKIDGCQGATQEDAANIAAVKHGIIEYMYAIRDTLRKLYDTELMQGGGHIRGYAVEGEAARQVTEAFAAKQNSCGGFLFAVGDGNHSLATAKTCWENIKKSGKFTEEQLKTHPARHALVEICNLHSEALEFKPIHRLLTNVAVSYTHLRAHETGA
;
A
#
# COMPACT_ATOMS: atom_id res chain seq x y z
N ILE A 1 -17.41 -11.03 -5.28
CA ILE A 1 -18.26 -11.27 -4.09
C ILE A 1 -18.31 -12.76 -3.77
N SER A 2 -18.48 -13.66 -4.76
CA SER A 2 -18.54 -15.11 -4.54
C SER A 2 -17.27 -15.76 -3.95
N ARG A 3 -16.11 -15.09 -4.06
CA ARG A 3 -14.81 -15.58 -3.58
C ARG A 3 -14.51 -15.26 -2.12
N ILE A 4 -15.28 -14.39 -1.46
CA ILE A 4 -15.02 -13.96 -0.08
C ILE A 4 -15.44 -15.02 0.95
N PRO A 5 -16.66 -15.60 0.92
CA PRO A 5 -17.11 -16.52 1.96
C PRO A 5 -16.21 -17.75 2.17
N PRO A 6 -15.71 -18.46 1.12
CA PRO A 6 -14.78 -19.55 1.33
C PRO A 6 -13.47 -19.13 1.98
N ARG A 7 -12.97 -17.94 1.66
CA ARG A 7 -11.74 -17.38 2.23
C ARG A 7 -11.92 -17.00 3.69
N VAL A 8 -13.08 -16.45 4.06
CA VAL A 8 -13.42 -16.16 5.46
C VAL A 8 -13.35 -17.41 6.30
N LYS A 9 -13.98 -18.53 5.84
CA LYS A 9 -13.94 -19.81 6.55
C LYS A 9 -12.52 -20.32 6.86
N ILE A 10 -11.57 -20.06 5.98
CA ILE A 10 -10.17 -20.46 6.17
C ILE A 10 -9.47 -19.53 7.14
N ARG A 11 -9.75 -18.23 7.05
CA ARG A 11 -8.97 -17.18 7.71
C ARG A 11 -9.49 -16.77 9.07
N GLU A 12 -10.78 -16.88 9.33
CA GLU A 12 -11.42 -16.39 10.56
C GLU A 12 -10.85 -16.99 11.85
N ASN A 13 -10.25 -18.19 11.76
CA ASN A 13 -9.61 -18.87 12.89
C ASN A 13 -8.10 -19.06 12.70
N ALA A 14 -7.51 -18.41 11.72
CA ALA A 14 -6.06 -18.48 11.48
C ALA A 14 -5.30 -17.77 12.60
N ALA A 15 -4.31 -18.45 13.18
CA ALA A 15 -3.45 -17.86 14.21
C ALA A 15 -2.54 -16.75 13.68
N ILE A 16 -2.23 -16.80 12.39
CA ILE A 16 -1.39 -15.82 11.69
C ILE A 16 -1.89 -15.64 10.26
N GLU A 17 -1.83 -14.43 9.75
CA GLU A 17 -2.10 -14.09 8.36
C GLU A 17 -0.94 -13.29 7.78
N LEU A 18 -0.46 -13.72 6.61
CA LEU A 18 0.57 -13.02 5.83
C LEU A 18 0.08 -12.86 4.38
N PRO A 19 -1.03 -12.16 4.15
CA PRO A 19 -1.51 -11.93 2.79
C PRO A 19 -0.61 -10.94 2.08
N HIS A 20 -0.36 -11.16 0.80
CA HIS A 20 0.23 -10.15 -0.05
C HIS A 20 -0.88 -9.22 -0.57
N VAL A 21 -0.87 -7.98 -0.08
CA VAL A 21 -1.75 -6.90 -0.55
C VAL A 21 -0.85 -5.75 -0.95
N MET A 22 -0.89 -5.37 -2.22
CA MET A 22 -0.11 -4.27 -2.77
C MET A 22 -0.95 -2.99 -2.81
N LEU A 23 -0.51 -1.97 -2.10
CA LEU A 23 -1.03 -0.63 -2.18
C LEU A 23 -0.09 0.24 -2.99
N LEU A 24 -0.61 0.94 -3.96
CA LEU A 24 0.13 1.92 -4.75
C LEU A 24 -0.09 3.31 -4.18
N VAL A 25 0.99 4.06 -4.05
CA VAL A 25 0.97 5.47 -3.67
C VAL A 25 1.67 6.27 -4.77
N ASP A 26 1.07 7.39 -5.14
CA ASP A 26 1.74 8.38 -5.97
C ASP A 26 2.70 9.20 -5.10
N ASP A 27 3.92 8.69 -4.95
CA ASP A 27 4.98 9.34 -4.15
C ASP A 27 5.91 10.17 -5.05
N HIS A 28 5.31 10.83 -6.04
CA HIS A 28 6.02 11.75 -6.92
C HIS A 28 6.40 13.05 -6.20
N ILE A 29 7.63 13.50 -6.43
CA ILE A 29 8.14 14.76 -5.90
C ILE A 29 7.87 15.85 -6.93
N ASP A 30 6.96 16.74 -6.62
CA ASP A 30 6.77 17.96 -7.41
C ASP A 30 7.84 18.99 -7.01
N ARG A 31 8.99 18.94 -7.68
CA ARG A 31 10.13 19.84 -7.41
C ARG A 31 9.76 21.32 -7.55
N GLN A 32 8.73 21.65 -8.34
CA GLN A 32 8.31 23.05 -8.54
C GLN A 32 7.57 23.62 -7.32
N LYS A 33 6.90 22.77 -6.51
CA LYS A 33 6.23 23.21 -5.28
C LYS A 33 7.17 23.38 -4.09
N ILE A 34 8.36 22.79 -4.14
CA ILE A 34 9.33 22.84 -3.04
C ILE A 34 10.02 24.21 -2.96
N ASP A 35 10.26 24.87 -4.07
CA ASP A 35 10.93 26.17 -4.11
C ASP A 35 10.07 27.32 -3.56
N GLY A 36 8.76 27.11 -3.33
CA GLY A 36 7.83 28.10 -2.77
C GLY A 36 7.73 28.13 -1.24
N CYS A 37 8.30 27.17 -0.51
CA CYS A 37 8.21 27.08 0.95
C CYS A 37 9.36 27.85 1.64
N GLN A 38 9.37 29.16 1.52
CA GLN A 38 10.21 30.04 2.36
C GLN A 38 9.46 30.30 3.69
N GLY A 39 9.97 29.78 4.80
CA GLY A 39 9.48 30.07 6.14
C GLY A 39 9.22 28.89 7.05
N ALA A 40 9.70 27.68 6.71
CA ALA A 40 9.53 26.49 7.52
C ALA A 40 10.37 26.51 8.81
N THR A 41 9.79 26.11 9.93
CA THR A 41 10.49 25.98 11.22
C THR A 41 11.37 24.72 11.26
N GLN A 42 12.21 24.57 12.29
CA GLN A 42 13.10 23.42 12.44
C GLN A 42 12.35 22.09 12.62
N GLU A 43 11.10 22.13 13.11
CA GLU A 43 10.18 21.00 13.20
C GLU A 43 9.62 20.62 11.82
N ASP A 44 9.46 21.58 10.93
CA ASP A 44 9.09 21.37 9.53
C ASP A 44 10.25 20.77 8.70
N ALA A 45 11.51 20.91 9.15
CA ALA A 45 12.68 20.45 8.40
C ALA A 45 12.74 18.92 8.25
N ALA A 46 12.27 18.14 9.24
CA ALA A 46 12.18 16.69 9.14
C ALA A 46 11.04 16.27 8.21
N ASN A 47 9.90 16.95 8.28
CA ASN A 47 8.79 16.81 7.34
C ASN A 47 9.19 17.22 5.93
N ILE A 48 10.01 18.26 5.78
CA ILE A 48 10.56 18.74 4.51
C ILE A 48 11.49 17.70 3.88
N ALA A 49 12.26 16.93 4.65
CA ALA A 49 13.11 15.87 4.09
C ALA A 49 12.29 14.74 3.48
N ALA A 50 11.25 14.28 4.16
CA ALA A 50 10.31 13.28 3.63
C ALA A 50 9.50 13.83 2.45
N VAL A 51 9.14 15.11 2.46
CA VAL A 51 8.43 15.77 1.36
C VAL A 51 9.35 16.08 0.19
N LYS A 52 10.63 16.40 0.42
CA LYS A 52 11.62 16.72 -0.65
C LYS A 52 12.05 15.49 -1.45
N HIS A 53 12.02 14.31 -0.87
CA HIS A 53 12.57 13.09 -1.50
C HIS A 53 11.54 12.00 -1.74
N GLY A 54 10.28 12.22 -1.38
CA GLY A 54 9.28 11.15 -1.30
C GLY A 54 9.40 10.37 0.02
N ILE A 55 8.28 9.83 0.48
CA ILE A 55 8.19 9.13 1.76
C ILE A 55 8.96 7.82 1.71
N ILE A 56 8.88 7.11 0.59
CA ILE A 56 9.55 5.82 0.40
C ILE A 56 11.06 6.01 0.25
N GLU A 57 11.50 7.01 -0.51
CA GLU A 57 12.92 7.37 -0.60
C GLU A 57 13.50 7.80 0.76
N TYR A 58 12.74 8.56 1.54
CA TYR A 58 13.15 8.93 2.90
C TYR A 58 13.38 7.69 3.78
N MET A 59 12.44 6.74 3.82
CA MET A 59 12.62 5.48 4.56
C MET A 59 13.84 4.71 4.07
N TYR A 60 14.07 4.69 2.76
CA TYR A 60 15.25 4.05 2.19
C TYR A 60 16.55 4.74 2.61
N ALA A 61 16.57 6.07 2.66
CA ALA A 61 17.75 6.85 3.05
C ALA A 61 18.13 6.64 4.52
N ILE A 62 17.15 6.51 5.42
CA ILE A 62 17.40 6.32 6.85
C ILE A 62 17.57 4.84 7.27
N ARG A 63 17.42 3.87 6.36
CA ARG A 63 17.39 2.43 6.67
C ARG A 63 18.54 1.94 7.53
N ASP A 64 19.76 2.47 7.29
CA ASP A 64 20.97 2.04 8.02
C ASP A 64 21.02 2.55 9.48
N THR A 65 20.12 3.48 9.83
CA THR A 65 19.91 3.94 11.21
C THR A 65 18.82 3.15 11.93
N LEU A 66 18.06 2.33 11.21
CA LEU A 66 16.95 1.56 11.74
C LEU A 66 17.39 0.17 12.20
N ARG A 67 16.63 -0.41 13.11
CA ARG A 67 16.86 -1.78 13.57
C ARG A 67 16.59 -2.78 12.44
N LYS A 68 17.64 -3.50 12.01
CA LYS A 68 17.50 -4.56 11.01
C LYS A 68 16.77 -5.75 11.62
N LEU A 69 15.74 -6.25 10.92
CA LEU A 69 14.94 -7.41 11.33
C LEU A 69 15.45 -8.69 10.69
N TYR A 70 15.74 -8.65 9.41
CA TYR A 70 16.23 -9.78 8.63
C TYR A 70 17.08 -9.31 7.44
N ASP A 71 17.92 -10.21 6.95
CA ASP A 71 18.82 -10.00 5.82
C ASP A 71 19.15 -11.39 5.27
N THR A 72 18.46 -11.82 4.20
CA THR A 72 18.52 -13.21 3.75
C THR A 72 18.27 -13.36 2.25
N GLU A 73 18.90 -14.41 1.69
CA GLU A 73 18.59 -14.85 0.32
C GLU A 73 17.25 -15.57 0.27
N LEU A 74 16.49 -15.30 -0.78
CA LEU A 74 15.23 -15.97 -1.05
C LEU A 74 15.46 -17.30 -1.78
N MET A 75 14.57 -18.25 -1.53
CA MET A 75 14.60 -19.57 -2.16
C MET A 75 14.51 -19.46 -3.70
N GLN A 76 15.05 -20.48 -4.39
CA GLN A 76 14.91 -20.68 -5.83
C GLN A 76 15.42 -19.50 -6.68
N GLY A 77 16.42 -18.77 -6.21
CA GLY A 77 16.96 -17.62 -6.91
C GLY A 77 16.01 -16.41 -6.92
N GLY A 78 15.09 -16.34 -5.95
CA GLY A 78 14.13 -15.24 -5.80
C GLY A 78 14.76 -13.88 -5.43
N GLY A 79 16.10 -13.84 -5.29
CA GLY A 79 16.84 -12.63 -4.93
C GLY A 79 17.11 -12.52 -3.44
N HIS A 80 17.35 -11.31 -2.98
CA HIS A 80 17.74 -11.00 -1.62
C HIS A 80 16.73 -10.03 -0.97
N ILE A 81 16.40 -10.27 0.31
CA ILE A 81 15.48 -9.40 1.05
C ILE A 81 16.10 -8.92 2.36
N ARG A 82 15.97 -7.63 2.63
CA ARG A 82 16.33 -6.99 3.89
C ARG A 82 15.13 -6.27 4.48
N GLY A 83 14.90 -6.43 5.76
CA GLY A 83 13.83 -5.75 6.47
C GLY A 83 14.37 -4.93 7.64
N TYR A 84 13.79 -3.75 7.82
CA TYR A 84 14.12 -2.81 8.88
C TYR A 84 12.83 -2.37 9.58
N ALA A 85 12.88 -2.25 10.91
CA ALA A 85 11.75 -1.76 11.69
C ALA A 85 11.74 -0.23 11.67
N VAL A 86 10.65 0.35 11.19
CA VAL A 86 10.38 1.79 11.31
C VAL A 86 9.60 1.99 12.59
N GLU A 87 10.27 2.47 13.63
CA GLU A 87 9.75 2.59 15.00
C GLU A 87 10.00 3.99 15.57
N GLY A 88 9.35 4.31 16.70
CA GLY A 88 9.58 5.54 17.44
C GLY A 88 9.40 6.80 16.59
N GLU A 89 10.39 7.67 16.63
CA GLU A 89 10.35 8.96 15.93
C GLU A 89 10.26 8.81 14.40
N ALA A 90 10.98 7.83 13.81
CA ALA A 90 10.89 7.56 12.38
C ALA A 90 9.47 7.14 11.96
N ALA A 91 8.80 6.31 12.76
CA ALA A 91 7.42 5.92 12.49
C ALA A 91 6.45 7.10 12.59
N ARG A 92 6.66 8.00 13.56
CA ARG A 92 5.87 9.23 13.70
C ARG A 92 6.02 10.09 12.44
N GLN A 93 7.25 10.37 12.02
CA GLN A 93 7.54 11.20 10.84
C GLN A 93 6.94 10.62 9.55
N VAL A 94 7.07 9.31 9.33
CA VAL A 94 6.48 8.63 8.17
C VAL A 94 4.94 8.72 8.20
N THR A 95 4.33 8.51 9.37
CA THR A 95 2.87 8.60 9.53
C THR A 95 2.37 10.02 9.25
N GLU A 96 3.04 11.04 9.76
CA GLU A 96 2.71 12.45 9.54
C GLU A 96 2.88 12.84 8.06
N ALA A 97 3.94 12.35 7.41
CA ALA A 97 4.15 12.57 5.99
C ALA A 97 3.04 11.97 5.13
N PHE A 98 2.59 10.74 5.43
CA PHE A 98 1.43 10.15 4.76
C PHE A 98 0.13 10.90 5.04
N ALA A 99 -0.09 11.37 6.26
CA ALA A 99 -1.27 12.17 6.60
C ALA A 99 -1.28 13.51 5.85
N ALA A 100 -0.15 14.19 5.77
CA ALA A 100 0.01 15.42 5.01
C ALA A 100 -0.25 15.19 3.51
N LYS A 101 0.29 14.11 2.96
CA LYS A 101 0.05 13.72 1.57
C LYS A 101 -1.42 13.40 1.31
N GLN A 102 -2.09 12.69 2.20
CA GLN A 102 -3.52 12.43 2.10
C GLN A 102 -4.33 13.72 2.01
N ASN A 103 -4.02 14.71 2.84
CA ASN A 103 -4.69 16.01 2.82
C ASN A 103 -4.47 16.75 1.49
N SER A 104 -3.25 16.69 0.94
CA SER A 104 -2.93 17.34 -0.34
C SER A 104 -3.57 16.67 -1.56
N CYS A 105 -3.89 15.36 -1.47
CA CYS A 105 -4.49 14.57 -2.54
C CYS A 105 -6.02 14.50 -2.46
N GLY A 106 -6.69 15.39 -1.72
CA GLY A 106 -8.15 15.37 -1.56
C GLY A 106 -8.69 14.12 -0.86
N GLY A 107 -7.86 13.47 -0.01
CA GLY A 107 -8.21 12.29 0.76
C GLY A 107 -7.91 10.94 0.09
N PHE A 108 -7.60 10.92 -1.21
CA PHE A 108 -7.25 9.70 -1.94
C PHE A 108 -5.72 9.46 -1.89
N LEU A 109 -5.27 8.59 -0.98
CA LEU A 109 -3.84 8.34 -0.76
C LEU A 109 -3.35 7.07 -1.42
N PHE A 110 -4.10 5.97 -1.31
CA PHE A 110 -3.70 4.66 -1.79
C PHE A 110 -4.68 4.06 -2.78
N ALA A 111 -4.14 3.41 -3.81
CA ALA A 111 -4.89 2.51 -4.69
C ALA A 111 -4.47 1.05 -4.44
N VAL A 112 -5.42 0.12 -4.45
CA VAL A 112 -5.09 -1.30 -4.33
C VAL A 112 -4.66 -1.83 -5.69
N GLY A 113 -3.36 -2.10 -5.84
CA GLY A 113 -2.78 -2.68 -7.06
C GLY A 113 -3.07 -4.17 -7.18
N ASP A 114 -2.96 -4.92 -6.07
CA ASP A 114 -3.33 -6.34 -5.99
C ASP A 114 -3.77 -6.71 -4.57
N GLY A 115 -4.45 -7.84 -4.44
CA GLY A 115 -4.92 -8.35 -3.15
C GLY A 115 -6.30 -7.85 -2.71
N ASN A 116 -7.11 -7.28 -3.60
CA ASN A 116 -8.46 -6.77 -3.32
C ASN A 116 -9.34 -7.76 -2.53
N HIS A 117 -9.37 -9.03 -2.97
CA HIS A 117 -10.16 -10.06 -2.29
C HIS A 117 -9.58 -10.41 -0.91
N SER A 118 -8.26 -10.34 -0.76
CA SER A 118 -7.58 -10.58 0.51
C SER A 118 -7.93 -9.51 1.53
N LEU A 119 -7.85 -8.26 1.12
CA LEU A 119 -8.22 -7.11 1.96
C LEU A 119 -9.71 -7.11 2.31
N ALA A 120 -10.59 -7.41 1.35
CA ALA A 120 -12.01 -7.54 1.60
C ALA A 120 -12.35 -8.70 2.55
N THR A 121 -11.59 -9.82 2.48
CA THR A 121 -11.74 -10.94 3.42
C THR A 121 -11.32 -10.53 4.83
N ALA A 122 -10.17 -9.87 5.00
CA ALA A 122 -9.71 -9.34 6.29
C ALA A 122 -10.76 -8.41 6.91
N LYS A 123 -11.29 -7.48 6.11
CA LYS A 123 -12.39 -6.59 6.53
C LYS A 123 -13.61 -7.39 7.01
N THR A 124 -14.01 -8.42 6.27
CA THR A 124 -15.18 -9.25 6.64
C THR A 124 -14.92 -10.00 7.96
N CYS A 125 -13.74 -10.58 8.15
CA CYS A 125 -13.35 -11.22 9.41
C CYS A 125 -13.42 -10.22 10.57
N TRP A 126 -12.90 -9.01 10.39
CA TRP A 126 -12.97 -7.96 11.40
C TRP A 126 -14.41 -7.55 11.75
N GLU A 127 -15.27 -7.37 10.74
CA GLU A 127 -16.69 -7.08 10.97
C GLU A 127 -17.40 -8.20 11.74
N ASN A 128 -17.08 -9.47 11.45
CA ASN A 128 -17.62 -10.61 12.17
C ASN A 128 -17.17 -10.62 13.64
N ILE A 129 -15.90 -10.31 13.92
CA ILE A 129 -15.36 -10.19 15.27
C ILE A 129 -16.13 -9.10 16.06
N LYS A 130 -16.31 -7.93 15.48
CA LYS A 130 -17.08 -6.84 16.11
C LYS A 130 -18.52 -7.26 16.43
N LYS A 131 -19.16 -7.95 15.50
CA LYS A 131 -20.56 -8.40 15.65
C LYS A 131 -20.72 -9.58 16.61
N SER A 132 -19.66 -10.30 16.93
CA SER A 132 -19.72 -11.49 17.78
C SER A 132 -20.10 -11.19 19.24
N GLY A 133 -19.92 -9.96 19.69
CA GLY A 133 -20.14 -9.55 21.08
C GLY A 133 -19.17 -10.15 22.11
N LYS A 134 -18.12 -10.84 21.62
CA LYS A 134 -17.13 -11.53 22.49
C LYS A 134 -16.11 -10.59 23.12
N PHE A 135 -15.97 -9.39 22.59
CA PHE A 135 -14.94 -8.42 22.98
C PHE A 135 -15.57 -7.11 23.41
N THR A 136 -15.00 -6.47 24.44
CA THR A 136 -15.37 -5.13 24.84
C THR A 136 -14.86 -4.09 23.85
N GLU A 137 -15.38 -2.87 23.89
CA GLU A 137 -14.90 -1.77 23.04
C GLU A 137 -13.40 -1.50 23.20
N GLU A 138 -12.88 -1.58 24.42
CA GLU A 138 -11.45 -1.40 24.70
C GLU A 138 -10.60 -2.53 24.07
N GLN A 139 -11.06 -3.78 24.17
CA GLN A 139 -10.40 -4.92 23.54
C GLN A 139 -10.42 -4.82 22.01
N LEU A 140 -11.50 -4.29 21.42
CA LEU A 140 -11.59 -4.07 19.98
C LEU A 140 -10.63 -2.99 19.50
N LYS A 141 -10.30 -1.97 20.28
CA LYS A 141 -9.33 -0.91 19.91
C LYS A 141 -7.93 -1.46 19.66
N THR A 142 -7.53 -2.49 20.39
CA THR A 142 -6.18 -3.11 20.31
C THR A 142 -6.17 -4.48 19.63
N HIS A 143 -7.32 -4.94 19.14
CA HIS A 143 -7.45 -6.27 18.56
C HIS A 143 -6.61 -6.40 17.27
N PRO A 144 -5.77 -7.44 17.11
CA PRO A 144 -4.88 -7.59 15.94
C PRO A 144 -5.62 -7.60 14.60
N ALA A 145 -6.79 -8.22 14.53
CA ALA A 145 -7.60 -8.28 13.30
C ALA A 145 -8.14 -6.92 12.82
N ARG A 146 -7.93 -5.83 13.59
CA ARG A 146 -8.20 -4.46 13.16
C ARG A 146 -7.26 -4.01 12.05
N HIS A 147 -6.11 -4.65 11.92
CA HIS A 147 -5.06 -4.32 10.98
C HIS A 147 -4.91 -5.44 9.95
N ALA A 148 -4.50 -5.08 8.74
CA ALA A 148 -4.09 -6.03 7.71
C ALA A 148 -2.68 -5.68 7.26
N LEU A 149 -1.85 -6.71 7.03
CA LEU A 149 -0.52 -6.52 6.45
C LEU A 149 -0.66 -6.11 4.99
N VAL A 150 0.02 -5.04 4.60
CA VAL A 150 0.07 -4.54 3.23
C VAL A 150 1.50 -4.15 2.86
N GLU A 151 1.82 -4.23 1.57
CA GLU A 151 3.01 -3.64 0.98
C GLU A 151 2.62 -2.30 0.35
N ILE A 152 3.39 -1.25 0.61
CA ILE A 152 3.18 0.06 -0.03
C ILE A 152 4.30 0.26 -1.05
N CYS A 153 3.91 0.39 -2.32
CA CYS A 153 4.82 0.62 -3.44
C CYS A 153 4.61 2.01 -4.03
N ASN A 154 5.71 2.69 -4.37
CA ASN A 154 5.63 3.91 -5.14
C ASN A 154 5.21 3.59 -6.58
N LEU A 155 4.16 4.25 -7.07
CA LEU A 155 3.67 4.10 -8.45
C LEU A 155 4.76 4.40 -9.50
N HIS A 156 5.72 5.24 -9.15
CA HIS A 156 6.84 5.65 -10.02
C HIS A 156 8.11 4.79 -9.84
N SER A 157 8.02 3.66 -9.11
CA SER A 157 9.15 2.75 -8.97
C SER A 157 9.51 2.11 -10.31
N GLU A 158 10.79 2.15 -10.69
CA GLU A 158 11.30 1.47 -11.87
C GLU A 158 11.13 -0.06 -11.82
N ALA A 159 10.95 -0.61 -10.62
CA ALA A 159 10.67 -2.04 -10.42
C ALA A 159 9.22 -2.43 -10.78
N LEU A 160 8.32 -1.45 -10.92
CA LEU A 160 6.94 -1.70 -11.34
C LEU A 160 6.84 -1.63 -12.86
N GLU A 161 6.63 -2.78 -13.48
CA GLU A 161 6.38 -2.87 -14.91
C GLU A 161 4.90 -3.24 -15.15
N PHE A 162 4.15 -2.34 -15.76
CA PHE A 162 2.77 -2.58 -16.16
C PHE A 162 2.73 -3.20 -17.56
N LYS A 163 2.53 -4.52 -17.62
CA LYS A 163 2.39 -5.23 -18.90
C LYS A 163 0.93 -5.34 -19.28
N PRO A 164 0.55 -4.97 -20.53
CA PRO A 164 -0.82 -5.15 -20.98
C PRO A 164 -1.18 -6.62 -21.06
N ILE A 165 -2.39 -6.97 -20.64
CA ILE A 165 -2.94 -8.31 -20.80
C ILE A 165 -3.58 -8.39 -22.18
N HIS A 166 -2.88 -9.02 -23.13
CA HIS A 166 -3.41 -9.24 -24.47
C HIS A 166 -4.42 -10.39 -24.47
N ARG A 167 -5.56 -10.15 -25.09
CA ARG A 167 -6.60 -11.18 -25.31
C ARG A 167 -6.94 -11.23 -26.77
N LEU A 168 -6.94 -12.44 -27.34
CA LEU A 168 -7.45 -12.68 -28.67
C LEU A 168 -8.96 -13.01 -28.57
N LEU A 169 -9.77 -12.18 -29.19
CA LEU A 169 -11.21 -12.43 -29.33
C LEU A 169 -11.43 -12.97 -30.74
N THR A 170 -12.09 -14.14 -30.83
CA THR A 170 -12.49 -14.76 -32.09
C THR A 170 -14.02 -14.73 -32.22
N ASN A 171 -14.52 -14.76 -33.45
CA ASN A 171 -15.97 -14.77 -33.74
C ASN A 171 -16.73 -13.55 -33.19
N VAL A 172 -16.08 -12.39 -33.15
CA VAL A 172 -16.74 -11.12 -32.78
C VAL A 172 -17.35 -10.45 -34.00
N ALA A 173 -18.56 -9.90 -33.84
CA ALA A 173 -19.20 -9.11 -34.89
C ALA A 173 -18.35 -7.89 -35.24
N VAL A 174 -18.29 -7.52 -36.55
CA VAL A 174 -17.46 -6.41 -37.07
C VAL A 174 -17.75 -5.09 -36.35
N SER A 175 -19.00 -4.85 -35.93
CA SER A 175 -19.39 -3.69 -35.14
C SER A 175 -18.65 -3.55 -33.79
N TYR A 176 -18.23 -4.67 -33.21
CA TYR A 176 -17.51 -4.69 -31.94
C TYR A 176 -16.01 -4.33 -32.11
N THR A 177 -15.41 -4.71 -33.23
CA THR A 177 -14.03 -4.38 -33.55
C THR A 177 -13.85 -2.90 -33.90
N HIS A 178 -14.87 -2.26 -34.46
CA HIS A 178 -14.86 -0.82 -34.76
C HIS A 178 -14.96 0.07 -33.52
N LEU A 179 -15.75 -0.30 -32.53
CA LEU A 179 -15.88 0.47 -31.30
C LEU A 179 -14.57 0.56 -30.49
N ARG A 180 -13.75 -0.48 -30.53
CA ARG A 180 -12.45 -0.48 -29.81
C ARG A 180 -11.33 0.26 -30.50
N ALA A 181 -11.38 0.42 -31.81
CA ALA A 181 -10.38 1.20 -32.55
C ALA A 181 -10.44 2.72 -32.24
N HIS A 182 -11.56 3.19 -31.71
CA HIS A 182 -11.76 4.59 -31.30
C HIS A 182 -11.39 4.87 -29.83
N GLU A 183 -11.30 3.84 -28.98
CA GLU A 183 -10.94 4.00 -27.56
C GLU A 183 -9.41 4.01 -27.28
N THR A 184 -8.61 3.62 -28.27
CA THR A 184 -7.14 3.58 -28.15
C THR A 184 -6.44 4.82 -28.69
N GLY A 185 -7.18 5.86 -29.02
CA GLY A 185 -6.70 7.12 -29.59
C GLY A 185 -6.75 8.30 -28.63
N ALA A 186 -6.40 8.10 -27.33
CA ALA A 186 -6.22 9.18 -26.37
C ALA A 186 -4.92 8.96 -25.58
#